data_c35040a5da2a3ed1be97215e556b6a72
#
_entry.id   c35040a5da2a3ed1be97215e556b6a72
#
_cell.length_a   1.000
_cell.length_b   1.000
_cell.length_c   1.000
_cell.angle_alpha   90.00
_cell.angle_beta   90.00
_cell.angle_gamma   90.00
#
_symmetry.space_group_name_H-M   'P 1'
#
loop_
_entity.id
_entity.type
_entity.pdbx_description
1 polymer ?
#
loop_
_entity_poly.entity_id
_entity_poly.type
_entity_poly.pdbx_seq_one_letter_code
_entity_poly.pdbx_strand_id
1 'polypeptide(L)'
;DRDEDEFVMALSKFAEASEPTEAELGAGVEDHRKFYMGQTTNKKCACYTARAAVIYTDPEFIDEEPDASYTGNVAPFYPKNVTWKFKRPQDGNAPASAGTKLISLPKLKESERDALDENHVNYLTDEYKRQYVKEGVCLNGEFIDIVIGGDWIAKRMRDLLYDILLNNANINYGDDGFGLVATAVLQALAE
;
A
#
# COMPACT_ATOMS: atom_id res chain seq x y z
N ASP A 1 -4.51 -24.49 3.08
CA ASP A 1 -5.47 -23.71 2.27
C ASP A 1 -6.46 -22.93 3.14
N ARG A 2 -7.08 -23.53 4.16
CA ARG A 2 -8.07 -22.85 5.01
C ARG A 2 -7.45 -21.86 5.98
N ASP A 3 -6.30 -22.19 6.52
CA ASP A 3 -5.59 -21.36 7.51
C ASP A 3 -5.01 -20.09 6.85
N GLU A 4 -4.60 -20.16 5.58
CA GLU A 4 -4.11 -19.00 4.82
C GLU A 4 -5.25 -18.03 4.45
N ASP A 5 -6.42 -18.54 4.08
CA ASP A 5 -7.60 -17.70 3.84
C ASP A 5 -8.04 -16.98 5.13
N GLU A 6 -7.93 -17.66 6.28
CA GLU A 6 -8.20 -17.06 7.60
C GLU A 6 -7.19 -15.95 7.93
N PHE A 7 -5.91 -16.13 7.57
CA PHE A 7 -4.88 -15.10 7.77
C PHE A 7 -5.14 -13.85 6.92
N VAL A 8 -5.42 -14.01 5.63
CA VAL A 8 -5.70 -12.87 4.73
C VAL A 8 -6.99 -12.16 5.15
N MET A 9 -8.03 -12.90 5.57
CA MET A 9 -9.24 -12.31 6.13
C MET A 9 -8.98 -11.56 7.43
N ALA A 10 -8.10 -12.08 8.29
CA ALA A 10 -7.71 -11.39 9.51
C ALA A 10 -6.94 -10.10 9.19
N LEU A 11 -6.00 -10.15 8.25
CA LEU A 11 -5.25 -9.00 7.78
C LEU A 11 -6.20 -7.90 7.26
N SER A 12 -7.20 -8.27 6.46
CA SER A 12 -8.21 -7.36 5.94
C SER A 12 -9.02 -6.70 7.04
N LYS A 13 -9.49 -7.50 8.02
CA LYS A 13 -10.23 -6.97 9.17
C LYS A 13 -9.40 -6.02 10.03
N PHE A 14 -8.11 -6.31 10.20
CA PHE A 14 -7.20 -5.39 10.90
C PHE A 14 -6.98 -4.10 10.12
N ALA A 15 -6.88 -4.18 8.80
CA ALA A 15 -6.74 -3.01 7.94
C ALA A 15 -7.98 -2.11 8.03
N GLU A 16 -9.18 -2.68 7.89
CA GLU A 16 -10.44 -1.96 7.98
C GLU A 16 -10.67 -1.37 9.39
N ALA A 17 -10.36 -2.11 10.44
CA ALA A 17 -10.46 -1.64 11.82
C ALA A 17 -9.46 -0.50 12.15
N SER A 18 -8.47 -0.24 11.32
CA SER A 18 -7.55 0.89 11.48
C SER A 18 -8.11 2.20 10.95
N GLU A 19 -9.22 2.16 10.20
CA GLU A 19 -9.87 3.37 9.71
C GLU A 19 -10.66 4.04 10.83
N PRO A 20 -10.34 5.31 11.17
CA PRO A 20 -11.11 6.03 12.15
C PRO A 20 -12.51 6.34 11.61
N THR A 21 -13.52 6.21 12.46
CA THR A 21 -14.88 6.62 12.14
C THR A 21 -14.98 8.14 12.00
N GLU A 22 -16.00 8.64 11.29
CA GLU A 22 -16.24 10.09 11.19
C GLU A 22 -16.41 10.74 12.58
N ALA A 23 -16.97 10.03 13.54
CA ALA A 23 -17.15 10.52 14.91
C ALA A 23 -15.81 10.64 15.65
N GLU A 24 -14.89 9.69 15.45
CA GLU A 24 -13.54 9.73 16.03
C GLU A 24 -12.68 10.82 15.40
N LEU A 25 -12.76 11.03 14.09
CA LEU A 25 -12.11 12.15 13.41
C LEU A 25 -12.66 13.50 13.90
N GLY A 26 -13.97 13.60 14.09
CA GLY A 26 -14.63 14.79 14.65
C GLY A 26 -14.27 15.04 16.12
N ALA A 27 -13.89 14.01 16.88
CA ALA A 27 -13.40 14.10 18.25
C ALA A 27 -11.90 14.43 18.35
N GLY A 28 -11.20 14.60 17.22
CA GLY A 28 -9.78 14.91 17.18
C GLY A 28 -8.87 13.71 17.40
N VAL A 29 -9.39 12.50 17.23
CA VAL A 29 -8.56 11.28 17.21
C VAL A 29 -7.66 11.34 16.00
N GLU A 30 -6.35 11.11 16.21
CA GLU A 30 -5.40 11.08 15.11
C GLU A 30 -5.74 9.95 14.11
N ASP A 31 -5.66 10.29 12.84
CA ASP A 31 -5.86 9.35 11.75
C ASP A 31 -4.60 8.46 11.59
N HIS A 32 -4.65 7.28 12.20
CA HIS A 32 -3.58 6.29 12.15
C HIS A 32 -3.89 5.19 11.14
N ARG A 33 -4.47 5.54 9.99
CA ARG A 33 -4.75 4.56 8.95
C ARG A 33 -3.51 3.74 8.63
N LYS A 34 -3.67 2.42 8.61
CA LYS A 34 -2.59 1.48 8.36
C LYS A 34 -2.84 0.77 7.05
N PHE A 35 -1.78 0.57 6.31
CA PHE A 35 -1.76 -0.29 5.15
C PHE A 35 -0.98 -1.55 5.50
N TYR A 36 -1.51 -2.70 5.12
CA TYR A 36 -0.89 -3.99 5.39
C TYR A 36 -0.43 -4.68 4.11
N MET A 37 0.74 -5.26 4.17
CA MET A 37 1.25 -6.14 3.13
C MET A 37 1.44 -7.52 3.75
N GLY A 38 1.02 -8.56 3.04
CA GLY A 38 1.19 -9.94 3.46
C GLY A 38 1.63 -10.81 2.29
N GLN A 39 1.97 -12.06 2.60
CA GLN A 39 2.27 -13.06 1.59
C GLN A 39 1.26 -14.23 1.66
N THR A 40 1.08 -14.92 0.55
CA THR A 40 0.21 -16.09 0.47
C THR A 40 0.78 -17.14 -0.46
N THR A 41 0.54 -18.39 -0.17
CA THR A 41 0.78 -19.53 -1.06
C THR A 41 -0.51 -20.01 -1.74
N ASN A 42 -1.65 -19.39 -1.39
CA ASN A 42 -2.95 -19.73 -1.94
C ASN A 42 -3.22 -18.96 -3.24
N LYS A 43 -3.41 -19.68 -4.34
CA LYS A 43 -3.71 -19.14 -5.67
C LYS A 43 -5.17 -18.70 -5.86
N LYS A 44 -6.03 -18.97 -4.88
CA LYS A 44 -7.47 -18.66 -4.91
C LYS A 44 -7.90 -17.79 -3.73
N CYS A 45 -6.96 -17.04 -3.18
CA CYS A 45 -7.25 -16.13 -2.08
C CYS A 45 -8.24 -15.06 -2.57
N ALA A 46 -9.45 -15.05 -2.03
CA ALA A 46 -10.46 -14.05 -2.35
C ALA A 46 -10.75 -13.22 -1.10
N CYS A 47 -10.30 -11.97 -1.13
CA CYS A 47 -10.61 -11.00 -0.09
C CYS A 47 -10.73 -9.60 -0.73
N TYR A 48 -11.59 -8.75 -0.19
CA TYR A 48 -11.87 -7.44 -0.78
C TYR A 48 -11.63 -6.34 0.26
N THR A 49 -10.43 -5.77 0.26
CA THR A 49 -10.12 -4.59 1.08
C THR A 49 -9.16 -3.66 0.36
N ALA A 50 -9.36 -2.35 0.49
CA ALA A 50 -8.49 -1.32 -0.06
C ALA A 50 -7.23 -1.09 0.78
N ARG A 51 -7.15 -1.66 1.99
CA ARG A 51 -6.05 -1.37 2.93
C ARG A 51 -5.09 -2.51 3.14
N ALA A 52 -5.21 -3.55 2.35
CA ALA A 52 -4.26 -4.63 2.33
C ALA A 52 -3.94 -5.06 0.91
N ALA A 53 -2.71 -5.48 0.71
CA ALA A 53 -2.27 -6.16 -0.49
C ALA A 53 -1.53 -7.44 -0.11
N VAL A 54 -1.55 -8.40 -0.99
CA VAL A 54 -0.91 -9.70 -0.76
C VAL A 54 -0.04 -10.03 -1.97
N ILE A 55 1.12 -10.61 -1.71
CA ILE A 55 2.00 -11.12 -2.75
C ILE A 55 2.05 -12.65 -2.69
N TYR A 56 1.84 -13.29 -3.83
CA TYR A 56 1.93 -14.73 -3.96
C TYR A 56 3.40 -15.18 -4.00
N THR A 57 3.69 -16.25 -3.28
CA THR A 57 4.96 -16.97 -3.36
C THR A 57 4.73 -18.48 -3.34
N ASP A 58 5.63 -19.25 -3.95
CA ASP A 58 5.58 -20.71 -3.80
C ASP A 58 5.96 -21.11 -2.36
N PRO A 59 5.38 -22.20 -1.83
CA PRO A 59 5.69 -22.68 -0.47
C PRO A 59 7.18 -22.91 -0.21
N GLU A 60 7.94 -23.25 -1.25
CA GLU A 60 9.40 -23.45 -1.15
C GLU A 60 10.19 -22.14 -0.97
N PHE A 61 9.58 -20.96 -1.20
CA PHE A 61 10.22 -19.65 -1.15
C PHE A 61 9.61 -18.71 -0.09
N ILE A 62 8.76 -19.23 0.79
CA ILE A 62 8.07 -18.44 1.81
C ILE A 62 9.05 -17.74 2.76
N ASP A 63 10.19 -18.35 3.03
CA ASP A 63 11.23 -17.81 3.91
C ASP A 63 12.03 -16.65 3.27
N GLU A 64 11.83 -16.36 1.99
CA GLU A 64 12.41 -15.18 1.33
C GLU A 64 11.66 -13.87 1.68
N GLU A 65 10.55 -13.96 2.40
CA GLU A 65 9.72 -12.83 2.88
C GLU A 65 9.42 -11.81 1.78
N PRO A 66 8.76 -12.21 0.69
CA PRO A 66 8.52 -11.35 -0.46
C PRO A 66 7.70 -10.10 -0.12
N ASP A 67 6.81 -10.17 0.84
CA ASP A 67 5.98 -9.06 1.33
C ASP A 67 6.82 -7.99 2.03
N ALA A 68 7.68 -8.38 2.95
CA ALA A 68 8.61 -7.48 3.63
C ALA A 68 9.61 -6.86 2.65
N SER A 69 10.17 -7.66 1.77
CA SER A 69 11.10 -7.21 0.73
C SER A 69 10.46 -6.24 -0.25
N TYR A 70 9.24 -6.52 -0.69
CA TYR A 70 8.48 -5.65 -1.59
C TYR A 70 8.18 -4.30 -0.95
N THR A 71 7.69 -4.31 0.28
CA THR A 71 7.43 -3.12 1.07
C THR A 71 8.71 -2.31 1.30
N GLY A 72 9.78 -2.97 1.72
CA GLY A 72 11.07 -2.32 1.98
C GLY A 72 11.71 -1.68 0.75
N ASN A 73 11.46 -2.23 -0.44
CA ASN A 73 11.91 -1.67 -1.71
C ASN A 73 11.18 -0.36 -2.06
N VAL A 74 9.93 -0.21 -1.64
CA VAL A 74 9.07 0.93 -1.97
C VAL A 74 9.06 2.00 -0.88
N ALA A 75 9.13 1.61 0.40
CA ALA A 75 9.02 2.49 1.55
C ALA A 75 9.95 3.74 1.51
N PRO A 76 11.20 3.66 1.04
CA PRO A 76 12.08 4.85 0.97
C PRO A 76 11.57 5.95 0.04
N PHE A 77 10.69 5.63 -0.90
CA PHE A 77 10.16 6.57 -1.88
C PHE A 77 8.77 7.13 -1.51
N TYR A 78 8.20 6.64 -0.41
CA TYR A 78 6.93 7.11 0.11
C TYR A 78 7.02 8.57 0.57
N PRO A 79 6.00 9.40 0.34
CA PRO A 79 4.76 9.13 -0.37
C PRO A 79 4.80 9.48 -1.86
N LYS A 80 5.90 10.07 -2.34
CA LYS A 80 6.00 10.69 -3.66
C LYS A 80 6.64 9.77 -4.70
N ASN A 81 6.12 9.87 -5.95
CA ASN A 81 6.74 9.28 -7.15
C ASN A 81 7.02 7.79 -7.05
N VAL A 82 6.16 7.05 -6.35
CA VAL A 82 6.31 5.62 -6.22
C VAL A 82 5.15 4.90 -6.89
N THR A 83 5.49 4.05 -7.84
CA THR A 83 4.57 3.08 -8.42
C THR A 83 4.90 1.74 -7.82
N TRP A 84 3.92 1.02 -7.29
CA TRP A 84 4.13 -0.30 -6.71
C TRP A 84 4.35 -1.36 -7.79
N LYS A 85 3.74 -1.20 -8.95
CA LYS A 85 4.01 -2.02 -10.14
C LYS A 85 5.47 -1.89 -10.60
N PHE A 86 6.01 -2.92 -11.23
CA PHE A 86 7.37 -2.98 -11.79
C PHE A 86 8.50 -2.89 -10.76
N LYS A 87 8.24 -3.13 -9.48
CA LYS A 87 9.29 -3.20 -8.47
C LYS A 87 9.96 -4.57 -8.47
N ARG A 88 11.24 -4.57 -8.08
CA ARG A 88 12.08 -5.77 -8.00
C ARG A 88 12.48 -6.02 -6.56
N PRO A 89 11.66 -6.73 -5.78
CA PRO A 89 12.03 -7.04 -4.42
C PRO A 89 13.28 -7.91 -4.37
N GLN A 90 14.08 -7.69 -3.33
CA GLN A 90 15.35 -8.35 -3.10
C GLN A 90 15.21 -9.30 -1.91
N ASP A 91 15.84 -10.45 -1.97
CA ASP A 91 15.88 -11.39 -0.86
C ASP A 91 16.65 -10.77 0.33
N GLY A 92 15.91 -10.34 1.36
CA GLY A 92 16.48 -9.77 2.59
C GLY A 92 17.30 -10.76 3.42
N ASN A 93 17.07 -12.05 3.24
CA ASN A 93 17.77 -13.13 3.94
C ASN A 93 19.03 -13.59 3.19
N ALA A 94 19.29 -13.08 2.00
CA ALA A 94 20.49 -13.43 1.26
C ALA A 94 21.75 -12.94 2.00
N PRO A 95 22.79 -13.79 2.16
CA PRO A 95 24.03 -13.35 2.81
C PRO A 95 24.67 -12.22 2.02
N ALA A 96 25.22 -11.22 2.72
CA ALA A 96 25.84 -10.04 2.12
C ALA A 96 26.94 -10.38 1.09
N SER A 97 27.54 -11.56 1.19
CA SER A 97 28.53 -12.08 0.24
C SER A 97 27.94 -12.53 -1.09
N ALA A 98 26.64 -12.75 -1.17
CA ALA A 98 25.96 -13.22 -2.38
C ALA A 98 25.59 -12.07 -3.35
N GLY A 99 25.83 -10.82 -2.94
CA GLY A 99 25.35 -9.64 -3.67
C GLY A 99 23.83 -9.47 -3.55
N THR A 100 23.27 -8.60 -4.38
CA THR A 100 21.83 -8.38 -4.44
C THR A 100 21.16 -9.58 -5.10
N LYS A 101 20.53 -10.44 -4.30
CA LYS A 101 19.72 -11.56 -4.81
C LYS A 101 18.26 -11.09 -4.93
N LEU A 102 17.64 -11.34 -6.05
CA LEU A 102 16.20 -11.15 -6.23
C LEU A 102 15.44 -12.31 -5.61
N ILE A 103 14.23 -12.03 -5.15
CA ILE A 103 13.29 -13.06 -4.67
C ILE A 103 13.03 -14.07 -5.80
N SER A 104 12.86 -15.32 -5.42
CA SER A 104 12.63 -16.41 -6.35
C SER A 104 11.30 -16.28 -7.08
N LEU A 105 11.31 -16.59 -8.38
CA LEU A 105 10.10 -16.54 -9.20
C LEU A 105 9.19 -17.72 -8.90
N PRO A 106 7.90 -17.48 -8.66
CA PRO A 106 6.94 -18.56 -8.53
C PRO A 106 6.73 -19.29 -9.86
N LYS A 107 6.59 -20.60 -9.78
CA LYS A 107 6.35 -21.49 -10.94
C LYS A 107 4.87 -21.54 -11.27
N LEU A 108 4.37 -20.49 -11.92
CA LEU A 108 2.95 -20.33 -12.25
C LEU A 108 2.64 -20.73 -13.69
N LYS A 109 1.58 -21.52 -13.86
CA LYS A 109 0.93 -21.75 -15.15
C LYS A 109 0.07 -20.55 -15.53
N GLU A 110 -0.29 -20.40 -16.79
CA GLU A 110 -1.12 -19.30 -17.28
C GLU A 110 -2.46 -19.22 -16.55
N SER A 111 -3.18 -20.34 -16.42
CA SER A 111 -4.45 -20.40 -15.69
C SER A 111 -4.33 -20.07 -14.19
N GLU A 112 -3.17 -20.24 -13.58
CA GLU A 112 -2.91 -19.87 -12.20
C GLU A 112 -2.63 -18.38 -12.07
N ARG A 113 -1.99 -17.77 -13.07
CA ARG A 113 -1.81 -16.32 -13.17
C ARG A 113 -3.14 -15.62 -13.36
N ASP A 114 -4.00 -16.14 -14.25
CA ASP A 114 -5.34 -15.62 -14.45
C ASP A 114 -6.16 -15.63 -13.14
N ALA A 115 -6.06 -16.71 -12.35
CA ALA A 115 -6.71 -16.81 -11.06
C ALA A 115 -6.16 -15.80 -10.02
N LEU A 116 -4.86 -15.53 -10.03
CA LEU A 116 -4.26 -14.52 -9.15
C LEU A 116 -4.68 -13.10 -9.58
N ASP A 117 -4.73 -12.84 -10.89
CA ASP A 117 -5.16 -11.56 -11.45
C ASP A 117 -6.66 -11.31 -11.11
N GLU A 118 -7.52 -12.33 -11.21
CA GLU A 118 -8.94 -12.23 -10.86
C GLU A 118 -9.16 -11.94 -9.36
N ASN A 119 -8.29 -12.46 -8.50
CA ASN A 119 -8.34 -12.25 -7.05
C ASN A 119 -7.48 -11.06 -6.57
N HIS A 120 -6.94 -10.25 -7.47
CA HIS A 120 -6.11 -9.08 -7.15
C HIS A 120 -4.89 -9.39 -6.27
N VAL A 121 -4.31 -10.56 -6.45
CA VAL A 121 -3.10 -10.99 -5.74
C VAL A 121 -1.87 -10.62 -6.55
N ASN A 122 -0.96 -9.87 -5.95
CA ASN A 122 0.30 -9.52 -6.60
C ASN A 122 1.22 -10.75 -6.71
N TYR A 123 2.01 -10.84 -7.74
CA TYR A 123 3.03 -11.89 -7.89
C TYR A 123 4.21 -11.41 -8.73
N LEU A 124 5.35 -12.08 -8.55
CA LEU A 124 6.50 -11.84 -9.39
C LEU A 124 6.35 -12.53 -10.73
N THR A 125 6.70 -11.81 -11.77
CA THR A 125 6.76 -12.32 -13.14
C THR A 125 8.10 -12.00 -13.77
N ASP A 126 8.43 -12.72 -14.84
CA ASP A 126 9.60 -12.46 -15.69
C ASP A 126 9.12 -12.16 -17.11
N GLU A 127 9.36 -10.95 -17.56
CA GLU A 127 9.14 -10.57 -18.95
C GLU A 127 10.41 -9.95 -19.52
N TYR A 128 10.80 -10.38 -20.68
CA TYR A 128 12.03 -9.93 -21.34
C TYR A 128 13.28 -10.10 -20.46
N LYS A 129 13.36 -11.20 -19.69
CA LYS A 129 14.44 -11.48 -18.73
C LYS A 129 14.56 -10.43 -17.60
N ARG A 130 13.46 -9.82 -17.25
CA ARG A 130 13.37 -8.85 -16.14
C ARG A 130 12.27 -9.27 -15.19
N GLN A 131 12.66 -9.54 -13.95
CA GLN A 131 11.75 -9.89 -12.88
C GLN A 131 11.16 -8.63 -12.27
N TYR A 132 9.85 -8.63 -12.01
CA TYR A 132 9.16 -7.53 -11.32
C TYR A 132 7.81 -8.00 -10.77
N VAL A 133 7.25 -7.22 -9.84
CA VAL A 133 5.88 -7.41 -9.38
C VAL A 133 4.92 -6.90 -10.44
N LYS A 134 3.98 -7.74 -10.88
CA LYS A 134 3.14 -7.48 -12.05
C LYS A 134 2.15 -6.35 -11.83
N GLU A 135 1.32 -6.38 -10.78
CA GLU A 135 0.17 -5.48 -10.71
C GLU A 135 0.33 -4.29 -9.74
N GLY A 136 0.71 -4.50 -8.49
CA GLY A 136 0.80 -3.44 -7.48
C GLY A 136 -0.59 -2.96 -7.01
N VAL A 137 -1.49 -3.92 -6.76
CA VAL A 137 -2.88 -3.69 -6.40
C VAL A 137 -3.19 -4.15 -4.99
N CYS A 138 -4.20 -3.54 -4.40
CA CYS A 138 -4.84 -3.98 -3.16
C CYS A 138 -5.80 -5.14 -3.45
N LEU A 139 -6.27 -5.82 -2.42
CA LEU A 139 -7.19 -6.95 -2.54
C LEU A 139 -8.57 -6.58 -3.11
N ASN A 140 -8.93 -5.30 -3.16
CA ASN A 140 -10.14 -4.81 -3.82
C ASN A 140 -9.92 -4.40 -5.30
N GLY A 141 -8.69 -4.54 -5.81
CA GLY A 141 -8.33 -4.17 -7.17
C GLY A 141 -7.86 -2.71 -7.36
N GLU A 142 -7.93 -1.87 -6.33
CA GLU A 142 -7.37 -0.52 -6.38
C GLU A 142 -5.84 -0.55 -6.39
N PHE A 143 -5.21 0.41 -7.05
CA PHE A 143 -3.77 0.53 -7.01
C PHE A 143 -3.28 0.99 -5.63
N ILE A 144 -2.22 0.35 -5.13
CA ILE A 144 -1.66 0.65 -3.80
C ILE A 144 -1.21 2.12 -3.70
N ASP A 145 -0.62 2.66 -4.75
CA ASP A 145 -0.17 4.05 -4.82
C ASP A 145 -1.32 5.05 -4.73
N ILE A 146 -2.49 4.75 -5.28
CA ILE A 146 -3.69 5.58 -5.16
C ILE A 146 -4.19 5.60 -3.71
N VAL A 147 -4.29 4.42 -3.07
CA VAL A 147 -4.79 4.31 -1.69
C VAL A 147 -3.85 5.04 -0.73
N ILE A 148 -2.56 4.75 -0.79
CA ILE A 148 -1.57 5.35 0.10
C ILE A 148 -1.37 6.84 -0.20
N GLY A 149 -1.38 7.22 -1.47
CA GLY A 149 -1.28 8.62 -1.90
C GLY A 149 -2.47 9.46 -1.45
N GLY A 150 -3.69 8.90 -1.54
CA GLY A 150 -4.90 9.54 -1.03
C GLY A 150 -4.84 9.82 0.48
N ASP A 151 -4.38 8.84 1.26
CA ASP A 151 -4.19 9.02 2.69
C ASP A 151 -3.16 10.12 3.02
N TRP A 152 -2.05 10.13 2.28
CA TRP A 152 -1.03 11.15 2.45
C TRP A 152 -1.56 12.55 2.13
N ILE A 153 -2.27 12.73 1.01
CA ILE A 153 -2.87 14.01 0.63
C ILE A 153 -3.85 14.48 1.71
N ALA A 154 -4.73 13.60 2.18
CA ALA A 154 -5.69 13.93 3.23
C ALA A 154 -5.00 14.38 4.52
N LYS A 155 -3.94 13.68 4.94
CA LYS A 155 -3.13 14.07 6.09
C LYS A 155 -2.46 15.42 5.85
N ARG A 156 -1.83 15.61 4.69
CA ARG A 156 -1.11 16.85 4.36
C ARG A 156 -2.02 18.08 4.31
N MET A 157 -3.21 17.92 3.73
CA MET A 157 -4.23 18.97 3.76
C MET A 157 -4.60 19.36 5.19
N ARG A 158 -4.81 18.37 6.04
CA ARG A 158 -5.13 18.59 7.46
C ARG A 158 -4.02 19.35 8.18
N ASP A 159 -2.77 18.93 8.01
CA ASP A 159 -1.60 19.57 8.63
C ASP A 159 -1.50 21.04 8.20
N LEU A 160 -1.62 21.33 6.90
CA LEU A 160 -1.57 22.69 6.39
C LEU A 160 -2.75 23.56 6.88
N LEU A 161 -3.94 22.98 7.02
CA LEU A 161 -5.09 23.70 7.58
C LEU A 161 -4.89 24.01 9.05
N TYR A 162 -4.33 23.08 9.84
CA TYR A 162 -3.97 23.34 11.23
C TYR A 162 -2.90 24.44 11.35
N ASP A 163 -1.89 24.44 10.47
CA ASP A 163 -0.87 25.49 10.44
C ASP A 163 -1.49 26.88 10.20
N ILE A 164 -2.49 26.97 9.33
CA ILE A 164 -3.23 28.22 9.11
C ILE A 164 -3.98 28.66 10.39
N LEU A 165 -4.67 27.72 11.06
CA LEU A 165 -5.40 28.02 12.29
C LEU A 165 -4.49 28.45 13.43
N LEU A 166 -3.31 27.84 13.56
CA LEU A 166 -2.35 28.14 14.62
C LEU A 166 -1.60 29.45 14.39
N ASN A 167 -1.31 29.79 13.13
CA ASN A 167 -0.49 30.96 12.80
C ASN A 167 -1.31 32.26 12.57
N ASN A 168 -2.63 32.16 12.49
CA ASN A 168 -3.50 33.31 12.32
C ASN A 168 -4.37 33.52 13.56
N ALA A 169 -4.30 34.69 14.15
CA ALA A 169 -5.12 35.04 15.34
C ALA A 169 -6.64 35.06 15.05
N ASN A 170 -7.01 35.29 13.80
CA ASN A 170 -8.39 35.24 13.33
C ASN A 170 -8.44 34.95 11.84
N ILE A 171 -9.33 34.06 11.44
CA ILE A 171 -9.63 33.77 10.03
C ILE A 171 -11.04 34.26 9.74
N ASN A 172 -11.16 35.30 8.91
CA ASN A 172 -12.45 35.83 8.53
C ASN A 172 -13.22 34.87 7.61
N TYR A 173 -14.55 34.83 7.79
CA TYR A 173 -15.45 34.09 6.89
C TYR A 173 -15.71 34.84 5.56
N GLY A 174 -14.73 35.59 5.07
CA GLY A 174 -14.77 36.32 3.82
C GLY A 174 -13.82 35.71 2.77
N ASP A 175 -13.72 36.36 1.62
CA ASP A 175 -12.91 35.92 0.48
C ASP A 175 -11.45 35.70 0.86
N ASP A 176 -10.88 36.50 1.75
CA ASP A 176 -9.50 36.34 2.21
C ASP A 176 -9.30 35.05 3.02
N GLY A 177 -10.25 34.72 3.91
CA GLY A 177 -10.19 33.49 4.68
C GLY A 177 -10.39 32.23 3.80
N PHE A 178 -11.31 32.28 2.86
CA PHE A 178 -11.50 31.22 1.88
C PHE A 178 -10.27 31.08 0.98
N GLY A 179 -9.62 32.19 0.63
CA GLY A 179 -8.37 32.19 -0.15
C GLY A 179 -7.23 31.48 0.57
N LEU A 180 -7.09 31.68 1.88
CA LEU A 180 -6.08 30.97 2.69
C LEU A 180 -6.32 29.46 2.70
N VAL A 181 -7.55 29.01 2.95
CA VAL A 181 -7.92 27.60 2.94
C VAL A 181 -7.70 26.97 1.56
N ALA A 182 -8.14 27.63 0.51
CA ALA A 182 -7.93 27.16 -0.87
C ALA A 182 -6.44 27.02 -1.21
N THR A 183 -5.61 27.98 -0.77
CA THR A 183 -4.15 27.92 -0.98
C THR A 183 -3.53 26.71 -0.29
N ALA A 184 -3.92 26.40 0.94
CA ALA A 184 -3.43 25.23 1.65
C ALA A 184 -3.80 23.92 0.93
N VAL A 185 -5.04 23.80 0.45
CA VAL A 185 -5.48 22.62 -0.31
C VAL A 185 -4.69 22.49 -1.62
N LEU A 186 -4.53 23.57 -2.37
CA LEU A 186 -3.75 23.59 -3.61
C LEU A 186 -2.27 23.26 -3.37
N GLN A 187 -1.71 23.73 -2.25
CA GLN A 187 -0.34 23.40 -1.86
C GLN A 187 -0.18 21.90 -1.60
N ALA A 188 -1.10 21.28 -0.84
CA ALA A 188 -1.07 19.83 -0.60
C ALA A 188 -1.15 19.01 -1.89
N LEU A 189 -1.91 19.48 -2.87
CA LEU A 189 -2.05 18.81 -4.18
C LEU A 189 -0.85 19.04 -5.11
N ALA A 190 -0.05 20.08 -4.87
CA ALA A 190 1.13 20.40 -5.68
C ALA A 190 2.43 19.75 -5.18
N GLU A 191 2.42 19.23 -3.96
CA GLU A 191 3.55 18.53 -3.33
C GLU A 191 3.65 17.07 -3.75
#